data_68cb7852d753afbd1ef687f3a4495865
#
_entry.id   68cb7852d753afbd1ef687f3a4495865
#
_cell.length_a   1.000
_cell.length_b   1.000
_cell.length_c   1.000
_cell.angle_alpha   90.00
_cell.angle_beta   90.00
_cell.angle_gamma   90.00
#
_symmetry.space_group_name_H-M   'P 1'
#
loop_
_entity.id
_entity.type
_entity.pdbx_description
1 polymer ?
#
loop_
_entity_poly.entity_id
_entity_poly.type
_entity_poly.pdbx_seq_one_letter_code
_entity_poly.pdbx_strand_id
1 'polypeptide(L)'
;CADRPDNEMTRFQIETFLACADDCGLPLSIANSAGLLAWPASHADWNRPGIMLYGLSPLHDDGDSAARLRVAMRFAAEVIAIRDVPVGGSVGYGARWTAERPSRIATLAAGYADGYPRHAPDGTPTFVNGQVAPLVGTISMDMITIDVTDHPGVAIGDLAELWGPNVAANDIAARSGTIGYELLTGVTRRVPRVYE
;
A
#
# COMPACT_ATOMS: atom_id res chain seq x y z
N CYS A 1 -8.82 2.46 -18.83
CA CYS A 1 -8.29 3.83 -18.62
C CYS A 1 -9.14 4.64 -17.62
N ALA A 2 -10.07 3.98 -16.91
CA ALA A 2 -10.98 4.69 -15.99
C ALA A 2 -10.25 5.37 -14.80
N ASP A 3 -9.05 4.91 -14.49
CA ASP A 3 -8.11 5.46 -13.53
C ASP A 3 -7.50 6.83 -13.93
N ARG A 4 -7.71 7.22 -15.20
CA ARG A 4 -7.27 8.50 -15.78
C ARG A 4 -8.46 9.30 -16.25
N PRO A 5 -9.01 10.23 -15.44
CA PRO A 5 -10.22 10.99 -15.78
C PRO A 5 -10.09 11.90 -17.01
N ASP A 6 -8.86 12.24 -17.39
CA ASP A 6 -8.51 13.02 -18.58
C ASP A 6 -8.45 12.19 -19.88
N ASN A 7 -8.60 10.85 -19.80
CA ASN A 7 -8.45 9.96 -20.95
C ASN A 7 -9.80 9.74 -21.67
N GLU A 8 -9.95 10.30 -22.88
CA GLU A 8 -11.14 10.18 -23.73
C GLU A 8 -11.53 8.73 -24.08
N MET A 9 -10.59 7.78 -23.98
CA MET A 9 -10.87 6.36 -24.25
C MET A 9 -11.97 5.81 -23.32
N THR A 10 -12.00 6.24 -22.07
CA THR A 10 -13.02 5.80 -21.11
C THR A 10 -14.41 6.27 -21.53
N ARG A 11 -14.53 7.53 -21.97
CA ARG A 11 -15.79 8.06 -22.51
C ARG A 11 -16.27 7.24 -23.70
N PHE A 12 -15.39 7.02 -24.67
CA PHE A 12 -15.68 6.19 -25.85
C PHE A 12 -16.13 4.78 -25.48
N GLN A 13 -15.49 4.14 -24.50
CA GLN A 13 -15.86 2.81 -24.03
C GLN A 13 -17.25 2.80 -23.38
N ILE A 14 -17.58 3.81 -22.57
CA ILE A 14 -18.90 3.94 -21.95
C ILE A 14 -19.99 4.11 -23.01
N GLU A 15 -19.79 5.03 -23.95
CA GLU A 15 -20.74 5.31 -25.03
C GLU A 15 -20.96 4.09 -25.91
N THR A 16 -19.88 3.40 -26.30
CA THR A 16 -19.95 2.16 -27.10
C THR A 16 -20.70 1.07 -26.36
N PHE A 17 -20.41 0.87 -25.07
CA PHE A 17 -21.10 -0.15 -24.27
C PHE A 17 -22.60 0.15 -24.16
N LEU A 18 -22.97 1.39 -23.84
CA LEU A 18 -24.37 1.77 -23.69
C LEU A 18 -25.12 1.62 -25.02
N ALA A 19 -24.54 2.02 -26.15
CA ALA A 19 -25.13 1.85 -27.47
C ALA A 19 -25.34 0.36 -27.84
N CYS A 20 -24.39 -0.52 -27.49
CA CYS A 20 -24.53 -1.96 -27.73
C CYS A 20 -25.55 -2.62 -26.79
N ALA A 21 -25.82 -2.04 -25.64
CA ALA A 21 -26.69 -2.63 -24.62
C ALA A 21 -28.12 -2.06 -24.63
N ASP A 22 -28.41 -1.07 -25.45
CA ASP A 22 -29.67 -0.28 -25.46
C ASP A 22 -30.92 -1.16 -25.56
N ASP A 23 -30.88 -2.20 -26.38
CA ASP A 23 -32.01 -3.11 -26.62
C ASP A 23 -31.89 -4.47 -25.87
N CYS A 24 -30.91 -4.66 -25.00
CA CYS A 24 -30.67 -5.99 -24.43
C CYS A 24 -31.68 -6.43 -23.37
N GLY A 25 -32.38 -5.47 -22.73
CA GLY A 25 -33.36 -5.72 -21.67
C GLY A 25 -32.80 -6.40 -20.41
N LEU A 26 -31.47 -6.42 -20.23
CA LEU A 26 -30.76 -7.04 -19.11
C LEU A 26 -30.16 -5.98 -18.19
N PRO A 27 -30.01 -6.29 -16.89
CA PRO A 27 -29.28 -5.41 -15.99
C PRO A 27 -27.83 -5.22 -16.44
N LEU A 28 -27.36 -3.99 -16.44
CA LEU A 28 -26.03 -3.61 -16.90
C LEU A 28 -25.03 -3.49 -15.76
N SER A 29 -23.76 -3.78 -16.05
CA SER A 29 -22.64 -3.59 -15.12
C SER A 29 -21.37 -3.18 -15.88
N ILE A 30 -20.90 -1.94 -15.68
CA ILE A 30 -19.71 -1.42 -16.34
C ILE A 30 -18.69 -0.85 -15.35
N ALA A 31 -19.10 -0.04 -14.36
CA ALA A 31 -18.18 0.65 -13.47
C ALA A 31 -17.41 -0.29 -12.54
N ASN A 32 -16.08 -0.14 -12.51
CA ASN A 32 -15.19 -0.57 -11.44
C ASN A 32 -15.00 0.57 -10.41
N SER A 33 -14.08 0.45 -9.46
CA SER A 33 -13.81 1.50 -8.46
C SER A 33 -13.49 2.86 -9.09
N ALA A 34 -12.69 2.91 -10.16
CA ALA A 34 -12.34 4.15 -10.84
C ALA A 34 -13.55 4.74 -11.58
N GLY A 35 -14.34 3.88 -12.25
CA GLY A 35 -15.60 4.28 -12.88
C GLY A 35 -16.57 4.89 -11.88
N LEU A 36 -16.72 4.27 -10.70
CA LEU A 36 -17.59 4.77 -9.64
C LEU A 36 -17.16 6.14 -9.11
N LEU A 37 -15.87 6.40 -8.99
CA LEU A 37 -15.34 7.63 -8.41
C LEU A 37 -15.30 8.79 -9.42
N ALA A 38 -14.92 8.52 -10.67
CA ALA A 38 -14.60 9.56 -11.63
C ALA A 38 -15.57 9.66 -12.84
N TRP A 39 -16.40 8.62 -13.09
CA TRP A 39 -17.21 8.51 -14.29
C TRP A 39 -18.68 8.22 -13.98
N PRO A 40 -19.49 9.22 -13.53
CA PRO A 40 -20.91 9.00 -13.22
C PRO A 40 -21.71 8.34 -14.35
N ALA A 41 -21.36 8.64 -15.62
CA ALA A 41 -21.99 8.02 -16.79
C ALA A 41 -21.76 6.51 -16.90
N SER A 42 -20.81 5.94 -16.16
CA SER A 42 -20.58 4.49 -16.10
C SER A 42 -21.41 3.79 -15.02
N HIS A 43 -22.13 4.53 -14.19
CA HIS A 43 -23.00 3.93 -13.16
C HIS A 43 -24.18 3.26 -13.84
N ALA A 44 -24.43 2.01 -13.48
CA ALA A 44 -25.47 1.19 -14.06
C ALA A 44 -26.20 0.41 -12.94
N ASP A 45 -27.02 -0.59 -13.30
CA ASP A 45 -27.77 -1.38 -12.32
C ASP A 45 -26.85 -2.05 -11.29
N TRP A 46 -25.68 -2.51 -11.73
CA TRP A 46 -24.66 -3.13 -10.88
C TRP A 46 -23.32 -2.45 -11.05
N ASN A 47 -22.66 -2.21 -9.91
CA ASN A 47 -21.33 -1.64 -9.88
C ASN A 47 -20.36 -2.59 -9.17
N ARG A 48 -19.09 -2.56 -9.53
CA ARG A 48 -18.07 -3.47 -9.02
C ARG A 48 -16.96 -2.73 -8.24
N PRO A 49 -17.26 -2.18 -7.04
CA PRO A 49 -16.24 -1.60 -6.19
C PRO A 49 -15.29 -2.71 -5.72
N GLY A 50 -13.99 -2.48 -5.87
CA GLY A 50 -12.94 -3.37 -5.39
C GLY A 50 -12.05 -2.62 -4.43
N ILE A 51 -10.97 -2.02 -4.93
CA ILE A 51 -9.93 -1.35 -4.12
C ILE A 51 -10.50 -0.22 -3.24
N MET A 52 -11.52 0.50 -3.70
CA MET A 52 -12.15 1.55 -2.91
C MET A 52 -12.80 1.04 -1.61
N LEU A 53 -13.18 -0.24 -1.53
CA LEU A 53 -13.70 -0.85 -0.30
C LEU A 53 -12.63 -1.00 0.78
N TYR A 54 -11.37 -1.05 0.38
CA TYR A 54 -10.21 -1.03 1.28
C TYR A 54 -9.77 0.40 1.63
N GLY A 55 -10.41 1.41 1.05
CA GLY A 55 -10.10 2.81 1.29
C GLY A 55 -8.96 3.37 0.44
N LEU A 56 -8.56 2.65 -0.62
CA LEU A 56 -7.53 3.12 -1.55
C LEU A 56 -8.18 3.69 -2.81
N SER A 57 -7.66 4.85 -3.26
CA SER A 57 -8.04 5.41 -4.54
C SER A 57 -7.40 4.62 -5.70
N PRO A 58 -8.18 4.25 -6.71
CA PRO A 58 -7.65 3.69 -7.95
C PRO A 58 -7.18 4.75 -8.94
N LEU A 59 -7.42 6.04 -8.66
CA LEU A 59 -7.15 7.13 -9.58
C LEU A 59 -5.67 7.50 -9.57
N HIS A 60 -5.14 7.87 -10.73
CA HIS A 60 -3.77 8.30 -10.88
C HIS A 60 -3.52 9.67 -10.22
N ASP A 61 -4.52 10.56 -10.28
CA ASP A 61 -4.55 11.84 -9.58
C ASP A 61 -5.65 11.76 -8.51
N ASP A 62 -5.22 11.81 -7.26
CA ASP A 62 -6.08 11.48 -6.13
C ASP A 62 -7.13 12.53 -5.77
N GLY A 63 -7.18 13.68 -6.36
CA GLY A 63 -8.20 14.71 -6.20
C GLY A 63 -9.16 14.58 -5.00
N ASP A 64 -10.22 15.36 -4.96
CA ASP A 64 -11.25 15.34 -3.90
C ASP A 64 -11.96 13.98 -3.71
N SER A 65 -11.88 13.10 -4.71
CA SER A 65 -12.52 11.78 -4.65
C SER A 65 -11.84 10.83 -3.67
N ALA A 66 -10.51 10.91 -3.53
CA ALA A 66 -9.75 10.11 -2.56
C ALA A 66 -10.04 10.54 -1.11
N ALA A 67 -10.29 11.82 -0.88
CA ALA A 67 -10.59 12.36 0.46
C ALA A 67 -11.87 11.77 1.10
N ARG A 68 -12.74 11.15 0.30
CA ARG A 68 -13.97 10.49 0.77
C ARG A 68 -13.78 9.02 1.14
N LEU A 69 -12.64 8.43 0.79
CA LEU A 69 -12.33 7.03 1.11
C LEU A 69 -11.72 6.94 2.51
N ARG A 70 -12.13 5.91 3.26
CA ARG A 70 -11.57 5.60 4.59
C ARG A 70 -10.77 4.32 4.50
N VAL A 71 -9.52 4.37 4.96
CA VAL A 71 -8.67 3.18 5.03
C VAL A 71 -9.33 2.13 5.93
N ALA A 72 -9.62 0.96 5.36
CA ALA A 72 -10.28 -0.16 6.02
C ALA A 72 -9.30 -1.33 6.30
N MET A 73 -8.05 -1.24 5.86
CA MET A 73 -7.05 -2.28 6.07
C MET A 73 -5.76 -1.68 6.62
N ARG A 74 -5.29 -2.24 7.73
CA ARG A 74 -3.97 -1.97 8.29
C ARG A 74 -3.12 -3.22 8.24
N PHE A 75 -1.90 -3.13 7.71
CA PHE A 75 -0.89 -4.16 7.81
C PHE A 75 0.20 -3.68 8.76
N ALA A 76 0.43 -4.41 9.83
CA ALA A 76 1.39 -4.06 10.87
C ALA A 76 2.19 -5.28 11.28
N ALA A 77 3.40 -5.06 11.80
CA ALA A 77 4.28 -6.09 12.31
C ALA A 77 4.92 -5.65 13.63
N GLU A 78 5.17 -6.61 14.50
CA GLU A 78 5.81 -6.39 15.79
C GLU A 78 7.31 -6.17 15.63
N VAL A 79 7.87 -5.26 16.42
CA VAL A 79 9.32 -5.11 16.63
C VAL A 79 9.82 -6.29 17.46
N ILE A 80 10.64 -7.16 16.86
CA ILE A 80 11.16 -8.37 17.52
C ILE A 80 12.61 -8.26 17.98
N ALA A 81 13.35 -7.28 17.47
CA ALA A 81 14.72 -7.02 17.89
C ALA A 81 15.09 -5.56 17.63
N ILE A 82 15.99 -5.03 18.45
CA ILE A 82 16.61 -3.71 18.26
C ILE A 82 18.12 -3.90 18.49
N ARG A 83 18.91 -3.26 17.63
CA ARG A 83 20.37 -3.29 17.73
C ARG A 83 20.98 -1.94 17.37
N ASP A 84 22.09 -1.61 18.00
CA ASP A 84 22.92 -0.49 17.61
C ASP A 84 23.88 -0.90 16.49
N VAL A 85 24.03 -0.05 15.50
CA VAL A 85 24.89 -0.24 14.33
C VAL A 85 25.87 0.94 14.28
N PRO A 86 27.20 0.70 14.39
CA PRO A 86 28.20 1.76 14.32
C PRO A 86 28.28 2.34 12.90
N VAL A 87 28.90 3.52 12.77
CA VAL A 87 29.24 4.11 11.46
C VAL A 87 29.99 3.08 10.61
N GLY A 88 29.60 2.95 9.35
CA GLY A 88 30.14 1.97 8.40
C GLY A 88 29.59 0.54 8.57
N GLY A 89 28.80 0.27 9.60
CA GLY A 89 28.10 -1.00 9.76
C GLY A 89 26.97 -1.15 8.74
N SER A 90 26.79 -2.37 8.20
CA SER A 90 25.79 -2.64 7.16
C SER A 90 24.59 -3.42 7.68
N VAL A 91 23.43 -3.27 6.99
CA VAL A 91 22.18 -3.94 7.31
C VAL A 91 21.60 -4.65 6.10
N GLY A 92 21.09 -5.86 6.31
CA GLY A 92 20.39 -6.67 5.31
C GLY A 92 21.31 -7.40 4.34
N TYR A 93 20.69 -8.22 3.49
CA TYR A 93 21.38 -8.97 2.46
C TYR A 93 22.08 -8.06 1.45
N GLY A 94 23.32 -8.45 1.09
CA GLY A 94 24.13 -7.70 0.13
C GLY A 94 24.68 -6.38 0.68
N ALA A 95 24.56 -6.13 1.99
CA ALA A 95 25.01 -4.88 2.63
C ALA A 95 24.53 -3.62 1.90
N ARG A 96 23.29 -3.63 1.37
CA ARG A 96 22.75 -2.56 0.54
C ARG A 96 22.69 -1.22 1.27
N TRP A 97 22.40 -1.26 2.57
CA TRP A 97 22.38 -0.08 3.42
C TRP A 97 23.58 -0.08 4.36
N THR A 98 24.22 1.08 4.51
CA THR A 98 25.35 1.28 5.42
C THR A 98 25.09 2.48 6.30
N ALA A 99 25.34 2.37 7.59
CA ALA A 99 25.13 3.43 8.56
C ALA A 99 26.14 4.57 8.37
N GLU A 100 25.65 5.76 8.07
CA GLU A 100 26.46 6.98 7.96
C GLU A 100 26.70 7.65 9.33
N ARG A 101 25.91 7.29 10.32
CA ARG A 101 26.00 7.71 11.74
C ARG A 101 25.76 6.51 12.64
N PRO A 102 26.10 6.56 13.95
CA PRO A 102 25.63 5.55 14.88
C PRO A 102 24.11 5.46 14.79
N SER A 103 23.61 4.26 14.45
CA SER A 103 22.21 4.06 14.12
C SER A 103 21.60 2.97 14.99
N ARG A 104 20.32 3.14 15.34
CA ARG A 104 19.53 2.18 16.08
C ARG A 104 18.52 1.54 15.12
N ILE A 105 18.66 0.24 14.88
CA ILE A 105 17.88 -0.47 13.86
C ILE A 105 16.93 -1.46 14.53
N ALA A 106 15.65 -1.30 14.24
CA ALA A 106 14.62 -2.25 14.66
C ALA A 106 14.35 -3.27 13.55
N THR A 107 14.09 -4.52 13.96
CA THR A 107 13.69 -5.62 13.09
C THR A 107 12.22 -5.93 13.35
N LEU A 108 11.43 -6.00 12.28
CA LEU A 108 10.01 -6.29 12.30
C LEU A 108 9.74 -7.73 11.87
N ALA A 109 8.74 -8.37 12.48
CA ALA A 109 8.30 -9.74 12.20
C ALA A 109 7.40 -9.83 10.97
N ALA A 110 7.81 -9.29 9.84
CA ALA A 110 7.16 -9.42 8.54
C ALA A 110 8.18 -9.31 7.43
N GLY A 111 7.97 -10.01 6.32
CA GLY A 111 8.83 -9.95 5.16
C GLY A 111 8.05 -10.20 3.86
N TYR A 112 8.77 -10.54 2.79
CA TYR A 112 8.12 -10.74 1.50
C TYR A 112 7.23 -12.00 1.46
N ALA A 113 7.45 -12.99 2.32
CA ALA A 113 6.58 -14.16 2.42
C ALA A 113 5.23 -13.84 3.08
N ASP A 114 5.12 -12.69 3.74
CA ASP A 114 3.88 -12.18 4.32
C ASP A 114 3.10 -11.29 3.34
N GLY A 115 3.74 -10.93 2.21
CA GLY A 115 3.16 -10.10 1.16
C GLY A 115 3.72 -8.69 1.07
N TYR A 116 4.76 -8.35 1.85
CA TYR A 116 5.42 -7.06 1.70
C TYR A 116 6.38 -7.06 0.49
N PRO A 117 6.40 -6.01 -0.36
CA PRO A 117 7.19 -6.00 -1.58
C PRO A 117 8.70 -6.06 -1.28
N ARG A 118 9.37 -7.13 -1.74
CA ARG A 118 10.81 -7.37 -1.50
C ARG A 118 11.70 -6.26 -2.05
N HIS A 119 11.26 -5.60 -3.09
CA HIS A 119 12.02 -4.56 -3.81
C HIS A 119 11.70 -3.14 -3.36
N ALA A 120 10.93 -2.98 -2.27
CA ALA A 120 10.76 -1.66 -1.66
C ALA A 120 12.14 -1.06 -1.32
N PRO A 121 12.41 0.20 -1.75
CA PRO A 121 13.70 0.84 -1.56
C PRO A 121 13.94 1.28 -0.13
N ASP A 122 15.21 1.55 0.21
CA ASP A 122 15.56 2.25 1.44
C ASP A 122 14.84 3.60 1.49
N GLY A 123 14.44 4.02 2.69
CA GLY A 123 13.63 5.22 2.89
C GLY A 123 12.13 5.02 2.66
N THR A 124 11.68 3.81 2.31
CA THR A 124 10.24 3.50 2.29
C THR A 124 9.65 3.69 3.70
N PRO A 125 8.57 4.48 3.86
CA PRO A 125 8.05 4.81 5.18
C PRO A 125 7.40 3.59 5.85
N THR A 126 7.57 3.51 7.16
CA THR A 126 6.76 2.77 8.12
C THR A 126 6.34 3.72 9.24
N PHE A 127 5.39 3.33 10.08
CA PHE A 127 4.94 4.21 11.17
C PHE A 127 4.92 3.44 12.48
N VAL A 128 5.63 3.97 13.49
CA VAL A 128 5.74 3.35 14.82
C VAL A 128 5.73 4.43 15.89
N ASN A 129 4.97 4.22 16.95
CA ASN A 129 4.85 5.12 18.09
C ASN A 129 4.61 6.60 17.72
N GLY A 130 3.71 6.83 16.73
CA GLY A 130 3.32 8.18 16.33
C GLY A 130 4.27 8.86 15.33
N GLN A 131 5.29 8.17 14.82
CA GLN A 131 6.33 8.75 13.97
C GLN A 131 6.66 7.85 12.78
N VAL A 132 7.10 8.47 11.69
CA VAL A 132 7.55 7.75 10.49
C VAL A 132 9.00 7.30 10.69
N ALA A 133 9.24 6.00 10.51
CA ALA A 133 10.58 5.39 10.51
C ALA A 133 10.88 4.78 9.13
N PRO A 134 12.03 5.11 8.52
CA PRO A 134 12.35 4.61 7.18
C PRO A 134 12.81 3.15 7.19
N LEU A 135 12.41 2.39 6.18
CA LEU A 135 12.96 1.09 5.87
C LEU A 135 14.43 1.22 5.48
N VAL A 136 15.27 0.30 5.96
CA VAL A 136 16.69 0.22 5.64
C VAL A 136 17.12 -1.21 5.34
N GLY A 137 17.92 -1.39 4.30
CA GLY A 137 18.43 -2.70 3.89
C GLY A 137 17.43 -3.53 3.08
N THR A 138 17.88 -4.70 2.66
CA THR A 138 17.09 -5.61 1.82
C THR A 138 16.09 -6.38 2.66
N ILE A 139 14.82 -6.34 2.28
CA ILE A 139 13.75 -7.12 2.90
C ILE A 139 14.03 -8.62 2.75
N SER A 140 13.97 -9.34 3.85
CA SER A 140 14.13 -10.80 3.88
C SER A 140 12.76 -11.50 3.75
N MET A 141 12.77 -12.83 3.77
CA MET A 141 11.54 -13.62 3.70
C MET A 141 10.58 -13.30 4.85
N ASP A 142 11.11 -13.15 6.06
CA ASP A 142 10.33 -13.06 7.28
C ASP A 142 10.60 -11.79 8.10
N MET A 143 11.49 -10.89 7.64
CA MET A 143 11.91 -9.72 8.40
C MET A 143 12.12 -8.48 7.53
N ILE A 144 11.75 -7.34 8.10
CA ILE A 144 12.01 -5.99 7.60
C ILE A 144 12.85 -5.27 8.65
N THR A 145 13.78 -4.43 8.22
CA THR A 145 14.55 -3.56 9.12
C THR A 145 14.22 -2.09 8.89
N ILE A 146 14.06 -1.33 9.96
CA ILE A 146 13.74 0.10 9.96
C ILE A 146 14.72 0.88 10.82
N ASP A 147 15.05 2.10 10.42
CA ASP A 147 15.88 3.00 11.22
C ASP A 147 15.02 3.73 12.26
N VAL A 148 15.29 3.48 13.52
CA VAL A 148 14.62 4.08 14.67
C VAL A 148 15.59 4.93 15.51
N THR A 149 16.68 5.40 14.92
CA THR A 149 17.73 6.18 15.59
C THR A 149 17.14 7.41 16.28
N ASP A 150 16.26 8.12 15.60
CA ASP A 150 15.61 9.33 16.11
C ASP A 150 14.32 9.04 16.91
N HIS A 151 14.04 7.77 17.18
CA HIS A 151 12.83 7.29 17.89
C HIS A 151 13.21 6.51 19.17
N PRO A 152 13.78 7.15 20.19
CA PRO A 152 14.33 6.45 21.37
C PRO A 152 13.30 5.67 22.17
N GLY A 153 12.01 5.99 22.02
CA GLY A 153 10.90 5.32 22.69
C GLY A 153 10.47 4.00 22.05
N VAL A 154 11.00 3.63 20.88
CA VAL A 154 10.65 2.36 20.24
C VAL A 154 11.26 1.18 21.00
N ALA A 155 10.45 0.17 21.31
CA ALA A 155 10.81 -1.01 22.09
C ALA A 155 10.39 -2.30 21.38
N ILE A 156 10.96 -3.42 21.80
CA ILE A 156 10.51 -4.76 21.39
C ILE A 156 9.07 -4.94 21.88
N GLY A 157 8.19 -5.45 21.00
CA GLY A 157 6.76 -5.59 21.22
C GLY A 157 5.92 -4.46 20.64
N ASP A 158 6.52 -3.33 20.26
CA ASP A 158 5.80 -2.24 19.58
C ASP A 158 5.32 -2.69 18.19
N LEU A 159 4.14 -2.17 17.78
CA LEU A 159 3.61 -2.42 16.45
C LEU A 159 4.02 -1.31 15.48
N ALA A 160 4.72 -1.68 14.43
CA ALA A 160 5.01 -0.83 13.29
C ALA A 160 3.98 -1.06 12.18
N GLU A 161 3.33 0.01 11.73
CA GLU A 161 2.45 -0.02 10.56
C GLU A 161 3.29 0.00 9.29
N LEU A 162 3.06 -0.98 8.44
CA LEU A 162 3.69 -1.12 7.13
C LEU A 162 2.87 -0.42 6.05
N TRP A 163 1.54 -0.47 6.15
CA TRP A 163 0.57 0.40 5.50
C TRP A 163 -0.74 0.42 6.27
N GLY A 164 -1.48 1.50 6.13
CA GLY A 164 -2.73 1.73 6.86
C GLY A 164 -3.11 3.20 6.87
N PRO A 165 -3.71 3.69 7.95
CA PRO A 165 -4.14 5.07 8.04
C PRO A 165 -3.00 6.09 8.12
N ASN A 166 -1.79 5.70 8.55
CA ASN A 166 -0.65 6.61 8.68
C ASN A 166 0.36 6.49 7.53
N VAL A 167 0.37 5.35 6.84
CA VAL A 167 1.23 5.07 5.68
C VAL A 167 0.36 4.55 4.55
N ALA A 168 0.17 5.34 3.50
CA ALA A 168 -0.70 4.96 2.40
C ALA A 168 -0.12 3.77 1.61
N ALA A 169 -0.92 2.72 1.39
CA ALA A 169 -0.49 1.57 0.61
C ALA A 169 -0.14 1.95 -0.84
N ASN A 170 -0.79 2.96 -1.42
CA ASN A 170 -0.46 3.48 -2.74
C ASN A 170 0.96 4.07 -2.80
N ASP A 171 1.42 4.73 -1.73
CA ASP A 171 2.79 5.28 -1.65
C ASP A 171 3.84 4.16 -1.61
N ILE A 172 3.56 3.11 -0.82
CA ILE A 172 4.42 1.91 -0.77
C ILE A 172 4.47 1.24 -2.15
N ALA A 173 3.31 1.10 -2.81
CA ALA A 173 3.21 0.51 -4.14
C ALA A 173 4.01 1.32 -5.17
N ALA A 174 3.82 2.64 -5.22
CA ALA A 174 4.53 3.52 -6.14
C ALA A 174 6.06 3.45 -5.95
N ARG A 175 6.54 3.48 -4.71
CA ARG A 175 7.97 3.32 -4.38
C ARG A 175 8.52 1.96 -4.78
N SER A 176 7.67 0.94 -4.74
CA SER A 176 8.02 -0.45 -5.09
C SER A 176 7.82 -0.76 -6.57
N GLY A 177 7.44 0.21 -7.41
CA GLY A 177 7.21 0.00 -8.84
C GLY A 177 6.00 -0.86 -9.18
N THR A 178 4.96 -0.83 -8.31
CA THR A 178 3.72 -1.59 -8.47
C THR A 178 2.49 -0.74 -8.14
N ILE A 179 1.35 -1.36 -7.95
CA ILE A 179 0.05 -0.72 -7.66
C ILE A 179 -0.55 -1.23 -6.35
N GLY A 180 -1.37 -0.41 -5.68
CA GLY A 180 -1.99 -0.75 -4.41
C GLY A 180 -2.79 -2.07 -4.45
N TYR A 181 -3.37 -2.42 -5.59
CA TYR A 181 -4.07 -3.71 -5.79
C TYR A 181 -3.17 -4.91 -5.48
N GLU A 182 -1.92 -4.89 -5.97
CA GLU A 182 -0.96 -5.98 -5.73
C GLU A 182 -0.62 -6.10 -4.25
N LEU A 183 -0.41 -4.99 -3.55
CA LEU A 183 -0.16 -5.02 -2.11
C LEU A 183 -1.31 -5.65 -1.34
N LEU A 184 -2.55 -5.21 -1.59
CA LEU A 184 -3.72 -5.71 -0.87
C LEU A 184 -3.98 -7.20 -1.13
N THR A 185 -3.79 -7.64 -2.38
CA THR A 185 -4.00 -9.04 -2.77
C THR A 185 -2.82 -9.94 -2.44
N GLY A 186 -1.63 -9.35 -2.27
CA GLY A 186 -0.38 -10.05 -1.97
C GLY A 186 -0.25 -10.53 -0.54
N VAL A 187 -1.05 -9.98 0.42
CA VAL A 187 -1.01 -10.44 1.82
C VAL A 187 -1.37 -11.91 1.93
N THR A 188 -0.42 -12.71 2.38
CA THR A 188 -0.52 -14.16 2.40
C THR A 188 -1.36 -14.69 3.58
N ARG A 189 -1.67 -15.98 3.57
CA ARG A 189 -2.39 -16.65 4.69
C ARG A 189 -1.56 -16.79 5.97
N ARG A 190 -0.28 -16.50 5.92
CA ARG A 190 0.59 -16.47 7.10
C ARG A 190 0.23 -15.32 8.05
N VAL A 191 -0.31 -14.23 7.51
CA VAL A 191 -0.69 -13.05 8.28
C VAL A 191 -2.04 -13.27 8.94
N PRO A 192 -2.12 -13.24 10.28
CA PRO A 192 -3.39 -13.28 10.98
C PRO A 192 -4.27 -12.08 10.59
N ARG A 193 -5.55 -12.33 10.36
CA ARG A 193 -6.54 -11.28 10.07
C ARG A 193 -7.43 -11.06 11.27
N VAL A 194 -7.45 -9.83 11.76
CA VAL A 194 -8.31 -9.39 12.86
C VAL A 194 -9.35 -8.44 12.27
N TYR A 195 -10.60 -8.63 12.59
CA TYR A 195 -11.71 -7.77 12.17
C TYR A 195 -12.22 -7.02 13.40
N GLU A 196 -12.27 -5.68 13.30
CA GLU A 196 -12.71 -4.77 14.36
C GLU A 196 -14.05 -4.11 14.00
#